data_97a23daba5931b80eb12be364012d089
#
_entry.id   97a23daba5931b80eb12be364012d089
#
_cell.length_a   1.000
_cell.length_b   1.000
_cell.length_c   1.000
_cell.angle_alpha   90.00
_cell.angle_beta   90.00
_cell.angle_gamma   90.00
#
_symmetry.space_group_name_H-M   'P 1'
#
loop_
_entity.id
_entity.type
_entity.pdbx_description
1 polymer ?
#
loop_
_entity_poly.entity_id
_entity_poly.type
_entity_poly.pdbx_seq_one_letter_code
_entity_poly.pdbx_strand_id
1 'polypeptide(L)'
;MSHGAVSQSLTIATAYDTLGEEGLKHSLMQTEAKAIFCDPGLLGTLQNPLKEVKEVKFVLYNNVGEYKQEHVDKLKEINPDLTIMNFEELRDLGEKNSVDPVPPDPDDVCCIMYTSGSTGTPKGVSLKHKAVLASIAGVTTIIGKYIGPGDRLLTYLPQAHILEFVFENACLFWGGTMGYGNPKTLSDASVRNCKGDIREFRPTILVGVPQVWESVKKGIIGKVNAGSPIVRNMFWGALKAKSTLMSTGLPGSGILDAVVFKKIRDATGGQLRVCMNGGGPIAKDTQRFISLAITPMISGYGLTETTAMGALMDPLHWTDSALGDIPSSIEIKLVDFPDAGYYATNKPPQGEVWIRGTPVTEGYFKNEKETAESITSDGWFKTGDIGEFDDNGHLKLIDRKKNLVKTLNGEYIALEKLESVYRSAPITANICVYAQSDKTKPIAIIVPAEPALKKLAAENKVEGASIEELVHNKKLNSAVLKELQSAGKAGGLQGIEIIEGVVMSADEWTPANVSFFPSTM
;
A
#
# COMPACT_ATOMS: atom_id res chain seq x y z
N MET A 1 -10.22 -19.95 1.62
CA MET A 1 -11.62 -19.47 1.85
C MET A 1 -12.19 -18.76 0.62
N SER A 2 -11.54 -17.73 0.05
CA SER A 2 -12.11 -16.93 -1.05
C SER A 2 -12.53 -17.79 -2.26
N HIS A 3 -11.66 -18.65 -2.78
CA HIS A 3 -12.01 -19.54 -3.90
C HIS A 3 -13.08 -20.57 -3.55
N GLY A 4 -13.11 -21.04 -2.30
CA GLY A 4 -14.21 -21.91 -1.83
C GLY A 4 -15.56 -21.19 -1.80
N ALA A 5 -15.59 -19.93 -1.39
CA ALA A 5 -16.79 -19.10 -1.43
C ALA A 5 -17.25 -18.86 -2.89
N VAL A 6 -16.31 -18.49 -3.78
CA VAL A 6 -16.59 -18.28 -5.20
C VAL A 6 -17.15 -19.53 -5.85
N SER A 7 -16.63 -20.74 -5.53
CA SER A 7 -17.14 -22.01 -6.08
C SER A 7 -18.59 -22.32 -5.68
N GLN A 8 -19.15 -21.59 -4.73
CA GLN A 8 -20.52 -21.73 -4.24
C GLN A 8 -21.34 -20.44 -4.43
N SER A 9 -20.91 -19.53 -5.32
CA SER A 9 -21.55 -18.22 -5.55
C SER A 9 -21.78 -17.40 -4.27
N LEU A 10 -20.89 -17.54 -3.27
CA LEU A 10 -20.98 -16.78 -2.03
C LEU A 10 -20.19 -15.48 -2.16
N THR A 11 -20.87 -14.35 -1.97
CA THR A 11 -20.23 -13.04 -1.90
C THR A 11 -19.35 -12.93 -0.67
N ILE A 12 -18.14 -12.41 -0.83
CA ILE A 12 -17.20 -12.16 0.25
C ILE A 12 -17.27 -10.68 0.63
N ALA A 13 -17.34 -10.37 1.92
CA ALA A 13 -17.10 -9.02 2.42
C ALA A 13 -15.75 -8.99 3.12
N THR A 14 -14.88 -8.04 2.76
CA THR A 14 -13.58 -7.89 3.41
C THR A 14 -13.59 -6.69 4.36
N ALA A 15 -13.01 -6.87 5.54
CA ALA A 15 -12.82 -5.81 6.51
C ALA A 15 -11.37 -5.85 7.00
N TYR A 16 -10.73 -4.69 7.07
CA TYR A 16 -9.40 -4.57 7.68
C TYR A 16 -9.50 -4.61 9.21
N ASP A 17 -8.50 -5.16 9.85
CA ASP A 17 -8.29 -5.02 11.29
C ASP A 17 -8.17 -3.55 11.72
N THR A 18 -7.70 -2.69 10.82
CA THR A 18 -7.55 -1.24 11.01
C THR A 18 -8.88 -0.47 11.01
N LEU A 19 -10.00 -1.08 10.59
CA LEU A 19 -11.33 -0.44 10.67
C LEU A 19 -11.82 -0.28 12.11
N GLY A 20 -11.21 -0.98 13.06
CA GLY A 20 -11.64 -0.99 14.46
C GLY A 20 -12.98 -1.71 14.67
N GLU A 21 -13.42 -1.79 15.92
CA GLU A 21 -14.64 -2.52 16.29
C GLU A 21 -15.90 -1.92 15.65
N GLU A 22 -16.03 -0.60 15.61
CA GLU A 22 -17.21 0.07 15.02
C GLU A 22 -17.26 -0.09 13.50
N GLY A 23 -16.12 -0.03 12.81
CA GLY A 23 -16.07 -0.28 11.36
C GLY A 23 -16.37 -1.74 11.03
N LEU A 24 -15.88 -2.68 11.81
CA LEU A 24 -16.22 -4.10 11.67
C LEU A 24 -17.71 -4.34 11.91
N LYS A 25 -18.26 -3.80 12.99
CA LYS A 25 -19.70 -3.88 13.30
C LYS A 25 -20.54 -3.32 12.14
N HIS A 26 -20.19 -2.13 11.66
CA HIS A 26 -20.87 -1.52 10.50
C HIS A 26 -20.85 -2.43 9.27
N SER A 27 -19.70 -3.00 8.92
CA SER A 27 -19.56 -3.88 7.75
C SER A 27 -20.40 -5.16 7.90
N LEU A 28 -20.40 -5.79 9.07
CA LEU A 28 -21.18 -7.00 9.36
C LEU A 28 -22.70 -6.74 9.30
N MET A 29 -23.16 -5.62 9.87
CA MET A 29 -24.56 -5.23 9.82
C MET A 29 -25.03 -4.90 8.40
N GLN A 30 -24.25 -4.11 7.67
CA GLN A 30 -24.62 -3.67 6.32
C GLN A 30 -24.68 -4.86 5.35
N THR A 31 -23.74 -5.80 5.45
CA THR A 31 -23.68 -7.00 4.58
C THR A 31 -24.56 -8.15 5.07
N GLU A 32 -25.12 -8.07 6.29
CA GLU A 32 -25.89 -9.15 6.91
C GLU A 32 -25.10 -10.48 6.92
N ALA A 33 -23.78 -10.38 7.18
CA ALA A 33 -22.85 -11.49 7.11
C ALA A 33 -23.30 -12.66 8.02
N LYS A 34 -23.24 -13.88 7.48
CA LYS A 34 -23.60 -15.10 8.22
C LYS A 34 -22.40 -15.82 8.80
N ALA A 35 -21.21 -15.60 8.22
CA ALA A 35 -19.97 -16.21 8.65
C ALA A 35 -18.83 -15.18 8.67
N ILE A 36 -17.90 -15.34 9.60
CA ILE A 36 -16.64 -14.58 9.65
C ILE A 36 -15.49 -15.58 9.58
N PHE A 37 -14.48 -15.26 8.77
CA PHE A 37 -13.20 -15.95 8.76
C PHE A 37 -12.10 -14.97 9.13
N CYS A 38 -11.28 -15.30 10.13
CA CYS A 38 -10.21 -14.42 10.63
C CYS A 38 -8.97 -15.19 11.10
N ASP A 39 -7.91 -14.46 11.38
CA ASP A 39 -6.76 -14.98 12.13
C ASP A 39 -7.14 -15.18 13.60
N PRO A 40 -6.61 -16.21 14.29
CA PRO A 40 -6.99 -16.52 15.66
C PRO A 40 -6.67 -15.38 16.64
N GLY A 41 -5.65 -14.58 16.39
CA GLY A 41 -5.34 -13.38 17.17
C GLY A 41 -6.42 -12.30 17.16
N LEU A 42 -7.31 -12.32 16.14
CA LEU A 42 -8.41 -11.36 15.99
C LEU A 42 -9.72 -11.82 16.65
N LEU A 43 -9.79 -13.03 17.19
CA LEU A 43 -11.00 -13.53 17.87
C LEU A 43 -11.46 -12.62 19.03
N GLY A 44 -10.51 -11.97 19.70
CA GLY A 44 -10.80 -11.01 20.77
C GLY A 44 -11.54 -9.77 20.29
N THR A 45 -11.25 -9.28 19.09
CA THR A 45 -11.86 -8.07 18.52
C THR A 45 -13.30 -8.30 18.07
N LEU A 46 -13.74 -9.56 17.92
CA LEU A 46 -15.11 -9.92 17.55
C LEU A 46 -16.09 -9.81 18.73
N GLN A 47 -15.61 -9.76 19.97
CA GLN A 47 -16.45 -9.86 21.16
C GLN A 47 -17.49 -8.73 21.25
N ASN A 48 -17.06 -7.48 21.06
CA ASN A 48 -17.98 -6.34 21.14
C ASN A 48 -18.93 -6.26 19.92
N PRO A 49 -18.45 -6.34 18.67
CA PRO A 49 -19.34 -6.38 17.51
C PRO A 49 -20.43 -7.46 17.59
N LEU A 50 -20.09 -8.69 18.01
CA LEU A 50 -21.04 -9.81 18.05
C LEU A 50 -22.03 -9.77 19.23
N LYS A 51 -21.90 -8.82 20.17
CA LYS A 51 -22.99 -8.51 21.13
C LYS A 51 -24.22 -7.96 20.43
N GLU A 52 -24.01 -7.18 19.37
CA GLU A 52 -25.07 -6.47 18.63
C GLU A 52 -25.44 -7.15 17.31
N VAL A 53 -24.48 -7.75 16.60
CA VAL A 53 -24.69 -8.41 15.30
C VAL A 53 -25.07 -9.87 15.53
N LYS A 54 -26.37 -10.18 15.48
CA LYS A 54 -26.91 -11.55 15.73
C LYS A 54 -27.07 -12.40 14.47
N GLU A 55 -26.89 -11.82 13.31
CA GLU A 55 -26.97 -12.49 12.01
C GLU A 55 -25.82 -13.45 11.77
N VAL A 56 -24.65 -13.21 12.38
CA VAL A 56 -23.49 -14.09 12.32
C VAL A 56 -23.76 -15.39 13.07
N LYS A 57 -23.61 -16.52 12.38
CA LYS A 57 -23.81 -17.88 12.91
C LYS A 57 -22.52 -18.66 13.01
N PHE A 58 -21.52 -18.31 12.18
CA PHE A 58 -20.27 -19.04 12.08
C PHE A 58 -19.08 -18.10 12.28
N VAL A 59 -18.16 -18.51 13.16
CA VAL A 59 -16.85 -17.89 13.32
C VAL A 59 -15.80 -18.94 12.99
N LEU A 60 -15.08 -18.70 11.92
CA LEU A 60 -14.05 -19.59 11.39
C LEU A 60 -12.69 -18.93 11.57
N TYR A 61 -11.67 -19.68 11.93
CA TYR A 61 -10.33 -19.13 12.08
C TYR A 61 -9.27 -20.07 11.49
N ASN A 62 -8.16 -19.50 11.02
CA ASN A 62 -7.05 -20.30 10.53
C ASN A 62 -6.24 -20.90 11.70
N ASN A 63 -5.33 -21.83 11.38
CA ASN A 63 -4.50 -22.50 12.39
C ASN A 63 -3.13 -21.85 12.55
N VAL A 64 -2.93 -20.63 12.02
CA VAL A 64 -1.67 -19.91 12.02
C VAL A 64 -1.81 -18.65 12.88
N GLY A 65 -0.90 -18.49 13.84
CA GLY A 65 -0.89 -17.33 14.73
C GLY A 65 -1.21 -17.67 16.18
N GLU A 66 -1.33 -16.64 17.00
CA GLU A 66 -1.58 -16.80 18.43
C GLU A 66 -3.05 -17.10 18.69
N TYR A 67 -3.33 -18.27 19.23
CA TYR A 67 -4.67 -18.72 19.62
C TYR A 67 -4.85 -18.63 21.14
N LYS A 68 -6.02 -18.11 21.59
CA LYS A 68 -6.40 -18.05 23.00
C LYS A 68 -7.80 -18.63 23.19
N GLN A 69 -7.88 -19.74 23.94
CA GLN A 69 -9.16 -20.39 24.23
C GLN A 69 -10.17 -19.46 24.92
N GLU A 70 -9.68 -18.56 25.79
CA GLU A 70 -10.53 -17.59 26.49
C GLU A 70 -11.36 -16.70 25.56
N HIS A 71 -10.85 -16.39 24.34
CA HIS A 71 -11.59 -15.61 23.35
C HIS A 71 -12.76 -16.41 22.77
N VAL A 72 -12.56 -17.71 22.53
CA VAL A 72 -13.62 -18.61 22.05
C VAL A 72 -14.70 -18.78 23.12
N ASP A 73 -14.29 -18.97 24.38
CA ASP A 73 -15.21 -19.13 25.51
C ASP A 73 -16.10 -17.88 25.69
N LYS A 74 -15.48 -16.68 25.63
CA LYS A 74 -16.21 -15.42 25.69
C LYS A 74 -17.18 -15.21 24.51
N LEU A 75 -16.80 -15.60 23.30
CA LEU A 75 -17.69 -15.54 22.13
C LEU A 75 -18.89 -16.46 22.30
N LYS A 76 -18.70 -17.65 22.87
CA LYS A 76 -19.78 -18.59 23.23
C LYS A 76 -20.70 -18.07 24.35
N GLU A 77 -20.15 -17.34 25.33
CA GLU A 77 -20.96 -16.65 26.36
C GLU A 77 -21.83 -15.54 25.75
N ILE A 78 -21.29 -14.77 24.78
CA ILE A 78 -22.00 -13.69 24.09
C ILE A 78 -23.14 -14.22 23.21
N ASN A 79 -22.88 -15.32 22.50
CA ASN A 79 -23.86 -15.98 21.65
C ASN A 79 -23.64 -17.51 21.68
N PRO A 80 -24.39 -18.25 22.50
CA PRO A 80 -24.28 -19.72 22.60
C PRO A 80 -24.54 -20.47 21.28
N ASP A 81 -25.31 -19.86 20.37
CA ASP A 81 -25.66 -20.46 19.08
C ASP A 81 -24.54 -20.35 18.03
N LEU A 82 -23.45 -19.60 18.31
CA LEU A 82 -22.34 -19.49 17.40
C LEU A 82 -21.65 -20.85 17.20
N THR A 83 -21.50 -21.25 15.96
CA THR A 83 -20.60 -22.34 15.57
C THR A 83 -19.20 -21.76 15.38
N ILE A 84 -18.25 -22.15 16.24
CA ILE A 84 -16.86 -21.67 16.16
C ILE A 84 -16.00 -22.88 15.85
N MET A 85 -15.22 -22.81 14.76
CA MET A 85 -14.35 -23.90 14.33
C MET A 85 -13.09 -23.37 13.66
N ASN A 86 -12.01 -24.13 13.73
CA ASN A 86 -10.79 -23.85 12.99
C ASN A 86 -10.88 -24.33 11.53
N PHE A 87 -9.91 -23.96 10.73
CA PHE A 87 -9.92 -24.27 9.29
C PHE A 87 -9.83 -25.78 9.00
N GLU A 88 -9.12 -26.57 9.82
CA GLU A 88 -9.04 -28.02 9.65
C GLU A 88 -10.38 -28.69 9.97
N GLU A 89 -11.05 -28.28 11.04
CA GLU A 89 -12.39 -28.78 11.37
C GLU A 89 -13.40 -28.46 10.27
N LEU A 90 -13.30 -27.26 9.66
CA LEU A 90 -14.12 -26.90 8.50
C LEU A 90 -13.82 -27.79 7.30
N ARG A 91 -12.55 -28.08 7.04
CA ARG A 91 -12.14 -28.96 5.94
C ARG A 91 -12.67 -30.39 6.16
N ASP A 92 -12.49 -30.93 7.35
CA ASP A 92 -12.99 -32.27 7.72
C ASP A 92 -14.52 -32.36 7.58
N LEU A 93 -15.23 -31.28 7.92
CA LEU A 93 -16.68 -31.18 7.74
C LEU A 93 -17.05 -31.22 6.25
N GLY A 94 -16.30 -30.48 5.40
CA GLY A 94 -16.48 -30.45 3.95
C GLY A 94 -16.20 -31.79 3.29
N GLU A 95 -15.16 -32.50 3.71
CA GLU A 95 -14.84 -33.84 3.20
C GLU A 95 -15.97 -34.85 3.47
N LYS A 96 -16.66 -34.71 4.63
CA LYS A 96 -17.80 -35.57 4.99
C LYS A 96 -19.11 -35.17 4.31
N ASN A 97 -19.21 -33.93 3.85
CA ASN A 97 -20.44 -33.33 3.28
C ASN A 97 -20.11 -32.65 1.94
N SER A 98 -19.60 -33.41 0.99
CA SER A 98 -19.28 -32.90 -0.34
C SER A 98 -20.54 -32.35 -1.03
N VAL A 99 -20.41 -31.22 -1.68
CA VAL A 99 -21.46 -30.56 -2.49
C VAL A 99 -20.95 -30.22 -3.86
N ASP A 100 -21.86 -30.21 -4.84
CA ASP A 100 -21.53 -29.79 -6.19
C ASP A 100 -21.23 -28.30 -6.26
N PRO A 101 -20.31 -27.86 -7.15
CA PRO A 101 -20.05 -26.44 -7.36
C PRO A 101 -21.29 -25.69 -7.86
N VAL A 102 -21.47 -24.47 -7.39
CA VAL A 102 -22.46 -23.51 -7.90
C VAL A 102 -21.69 -22.31 -8.43
N PRO A 103 -21.21 -22.36 -9.70
CA PRO A 103 -20.39 -21.29 -10.24
C PRO A 103 -21.19 -19.98 -10.37
N PRO A 104 -20.57 -18.82 -10.07
CA PRO A 104 -21.24 -17.54 -10.18
C PRO A 104 -21.40 -17.10 -11.64
N ASP A 105 -22.40 -16.23 -11.88
CA ASP A 105 -22.49 -15.46 -13.11
C ASP A 105 -21.46 -14.32 -13.11
N PRO A 106 -20.92 -13.90 -14.27
CA PRO A 106 -20.03 -12.74 -14.36
C PRO A 106 -20.59 -11.45 -13.76
N ASP A 107 -21.90 -11.29 -13.74
CA ASP A 107 -22.61 -10.14 -13.17
C ASP A 107 -22.91 -10.27 -11.66
N ASP A 108 -22.68 -11.43 -11.07
CA ASP A 108 -22.80 -11.60 -9.62
C ASP A 108 -21.71 -10.79 -8.88
N VAL A 109 -22.04 -10.35 -7.66
CA VAL A 109 -21.09 -9.67 -6.78
C VAL A 109 -20.08 -10.70 -6.24
N CYS A 110 -18.84 -10.54 -6.67
CA CYS A 110 -17.71 -11.34 -6.20
C CYS A 110 -17.35 -10.98 -4.76
N CYS A 111 -17.14 -9.70 -4.52
CA CYS A 111 -16.76 -9.22 -3.19
C CYS A 111 -17.23 -7.79 -2.94
N ILE A 112 -17.37 -7.47 -1.64
CA ILE A 112 -17.61 -6.12 -1.12
C ILE A 112 -16.38 -5.75 -0.30
N MET A 113 -15.58 -4.79 -0.79
CA MET A 113 -14.37 -4.36 -0.11
C MET A 113 -14.60 -3.02 0.59
N TYR A 114 -14.42 -3.02 1.90
CA TYR A 114 -14.60 -1.80 2.70
C TYR A 114 -13.36 -0.91 2.63
N THR A 115 -13.59 0.36 2.33
CA THR A 115 -12.55 1.40 2.32
C THR A 115 -12.84 2.44 3.41
N SER A 116 -11.79 3.09 3.92
CA SER A 116 -11.96 4.22 4.83
C SER A 116 -12.61 5.39 4.10
N GLY A 117 -13.87 5.67 4.41
CA GLY A 117 -14.58 6.82 3.83
C GLY A 117 -13.97 8.15 4.28
N SER A 118 -14.00 9.16 3.40
CA SER A 118 -13.60 10.54 3.75
C SER A 118 -14.46 11.16 4.86
N THR A 119 -15.62 10.59 5.12
CA THR A 119 -16.59 10.99 6.17
C THR A 119 -16.43 10.21 7.47
N GLY A 120 -15.42 9.32 7.56
CA GLY A 120 -15.17 8.49 8.76
C GLY A 120 -15.93 7.17 8.78
N THR A 121 -17.06 7.02 8.08
CA THR A 121 -17.78 5.75 7.99
C THR A 121 -17.23 4.94 6.81
N PRO A 122 -16.84 3.66 7.03
CA PRO A 122 -16.35 2.82 5.95
C PRO A 122 -17.40 2.61 4.84
N LYS A 123 -16.95 2.58 3.58
CA LYS A 123 -17.79 2.38 2.41
C LYS A 123 -17.49 1.03 1.79
N GLY A 124 -18.51 0.20 1.57
CA GLY A 124 -18.38 -1.09 0.90
C GLY A 124 -18.40 -0.92 -0.63
N VAL A 125 -17.27 -1.13 -1.28
CA VAL A 125 -17.19 -1.12 -2.76
C VAL A 125 -17.66 -2.47 -3.29
N SER A 126 -18.70 -2.47 -4.13
CA SER A 126 -19.27 -3.70 -4.71
C SER A 126 -18.55 -4.06 -6.01
N LEU A 127 -17.88 -5.21 -6.03
CA LEU A 127 -17.10 -5.68 -7.19
C LEU A 127 -17.71 -6.96 -7.77
N LYS A 128 -18.03 -6.94 -9.06
CA LYS A 128 -18.54 -8.09 -9.81
C LYS A 128 -17.41 -9.02 -10.26
N HIS A 129 -17.72 -10.28 -10.52
CA HIS A 129 -16.75 -11.25 -11.06
C HIS A 129 -16.14 -10.75 -12.38
N LYS A 130 -16.95 -10.19 -13.29
CA LYS A 130 -16.46 -9.60 -14.55
C LYS A 130 -15.44 -8.47 -14.33
N ALA A 131 -15.60 -7.67 -13.28
CA ALA A 131 -14.68 -6.57 -12.97
C ALA A 131 -13.30 -7.10 -12.56
N VAL A 132 -13.26 -8.15 -11.73
CA VAL A 132 -12.02 -8.83 -11.32
C VAL A 132 -11.31 -9.44 -12.54
N LEU A 133 -12.04 -10.14 -13.41
CA LEU A 133 -11.47 -10.74 -14.63
C LEU A 133 -10.95 -9.68 -15.60
N ALA A 134 -11.69 -8.59 -15.79
CA ALA A 134 -11.27 -7.47 -16.64
C ALA A 134 -10.02 -6.74 -16.08
N SER A 135 -9.88 -6.70 -14.76
CA SER A 135 -8.69 -6.19 -14.10
C SER A 135 -7.46 -7.07 -14.39
N ILE A 136 -7.58 -8.38 -14.22
CA ILE A 136 -6.51 -9.33 -14.54
C ILE A 136 -6.11 -9.24 -16.03
N ALA A 137 -7.10 -9.15 -16.92
CA ALA A 137 -6.86 -8.96 -18.35
C ALA A 137 -6.12 -7.65 -18.62
N GLY A 138 -6.54 -6.55 -17.99
CA GLY A 138 -5.90 -5.24 -18.12
C GLY A 138 -4.43 -5.26 -17.68
N VAL A 139 -4.12 -5.76 -16.50
CA VAL A 139 -2.72 -5.94 -16.03
C VAL A 139 -1.93 -6.80 -17.00
N THR A 140 -2.53 -7.88 -17.51
CA THR A 140 -1.88 -8.81 -18.44
C THR A 140 -1.48 -8.13 -19.76
N THR A 141 -2.21 -7.12 -20.23
CA THR A 141 -1.83 -6.40 -21.46
C THR A 141 -0.50 -5.64 -21.35
N ILE A 142 -0.12 -5.24 -20.14
CA ILE A 142 1.13 -4.50 -19.90
C ILE A 142 2.25 -5.45 -19.49
N ILE A 143 2.03 -6.28 -18.48
CA ILE A 143 3.10 -7.09 -17.88
C ILE A 143 3.04 -8.58 -18.23
N GLY A 144 1.97 -9.06 -18.84
CA GLY A 144 1.79 -10.50 -19.14
C GLY A 144 2.85 -11.10 -20.07
N LYS A 145 3.47 -10.28 -20.93
CA LYS A 145 4.59 -10.72 -21.77
C LYS A 145 5.89 -11.00 -20.98
N TYR A 146 5.95 -10.58 -19.72
CA TYR A 146 7.11 -10.78 -18.85
C TYR A 146 6.89 -11.83 -17.78
N ILE A 147 5.66 -12.26 -17.55
CA ILE A 147 5.26 -13.12 -16.45
C ILE A 147 4.59 -14.37 -17.00
N GLY A 148 4.87 -15.54 -16.41
CA GLY A 148 4.29 -16.81 -16.83
C GLY A 148 4.62 -17.97 -15.91
N PRO A 149 4.39 -19.21 -16.37
CA PRO A 149 4.73 -20.41 -15.62
C PRO A 149 6.21 -20.39 -15.21
N GLY A 150 6.48 -20.65 -13.94
CA GLY A 150 7.82 -20.57 -13.34
C GLY A 150 8.09 -19.29 -12.57
N ASP A 151 7.27 -18.26 -12.72
CA ASP A 151 7.32 -17.10 -11.84
C ASP A 151 6.76 -17.40 -10.46
N ARG A 152 7.30 -16.68 -9.47
CA ARG A 152 7.06 -16.90 -8.06
C ARG A 152 6.67 -15.57 -7.42
N LEU A 153 5.43 -15.46 -6.97
CA LEU A 153 4.89 -14.29 -6.27
C LEU A 153 4.88 -14.57 -4.76
N LEU A 154 5.55 -13.74 -3.98
CA LEU A 154 5.42 -13.77 -2.52
C LEU A 154 4.24 -12.89 -2.11
N THR A 155 3.19 -13.54 -1.60
CA THR A 155 1.96 -12.91 -1.13
C THR A 155 2.07 -12.70 0.38
N TYR A 156 2.02 -11.45 0.82
CA TYR A 156 2.16 -11.09 2.23
C TYR A 156 1.35 -9.85 2.62
N LEU A 157 0.79 -9.15 1.62
CA LEU A 157 -0.12 -8.05 1.86
C LEU A 157 -1.52 -8.61 2.25
N PRO A 158 -2.36 -7.82 2.93
CA PRO A 158 -3.70 -8.29 3.27
C PRO A 158 -4.55 -8.56 2.03
N GLN A 159 -5.11 -9.76 1.89
CA GLN A 159 -6.04 -10.10 0.81
C GLN A 159 -7.36 -9.28 0.88
N ALA A 160 -7.63 -8.67 2.01
CA ALA A 160 -8.71 -7.68 2.15
C ALA A 160 -8.49 -6.43 1.27
N HIS A 161 -7.26 -6.19 0.81
CA HIS A 161 -6.94 -5.09 -0.10
C HIS A 161 -6.98 -5.53 -1.55
N ILE A 162 -7.60 -4.70 -2.40
CA ILE A 162 -7.80 -5.01 -3.83
C ILE A 162 -6.49 -5.31 -4.57
N LEU A 163 -5.38 -4.67 -4.18
CA LEU A 163 -4.07 -4.90 -4.79
C LEU A 163 -3.65 -6.37 -4.66
N GLU A 164 -3.64 -6.91 -3.43
CA GLU A 164 -3.24 -8.30 -3.20
C GLU A 164 -4.24 -9.26 -3.82
N PHE A 165 -5.54 -8.98 -3.66
CA PHE A 165 -6.60 -9.81 -4.23
C PHE A 165 -6.46 -9.97 -5.75
N VAL A 166 -6.20 -8.88 -6.48
CA VAL A 166 -6.00 -8.93 -7.94
C VAL A 166 -4.72 -9.66 -8.30
N PHE A 167 -3.60 -9.40 -7.58
CA PHE A 167 -2.32 -10.02 -7.92
C PHE A 167 -2.26 -11.51 -7.60
N GLU A 168 -2.89 -11.98 -6.52
CA GLU A 168 -3.02 -13.42 -6.26
C GLU A 168 -3.79 -14.12 -7.39
N ASN A 169 -4.95 -13.57 -7.78
CA ASN A 169 -5.75 -14.11 -8.88
C ASN A 169 -5.03 -14.04 -10.24
N ALA A 170 -4.31 -12.95 -10.49
CA ALA A 170 -3.48 -12.81 -11.69
C ALA A 170 -2.32 -13.84 -11.71
N CYS A 171 -1.68 -14.11 -10.57
CA CYS A 171 -0.65 -15.14 -10.46
C CYS A 171 -1.18 -16.53 -10.84
N LEU A 172 -2.40 -16.88 -10.40
CA LEU A 172 -3.06 -18.12 -10.81
C LEU A 172 -3.33 -18.14 -12.32
N PHE A 173 -3.85 -17.03 -12.87
CA PHE A 173 -4.11 -16.90 -14.31
C PHE A 173 -2.84 -17.06 -15.15
N TRP A 174 -1.70 -16.55 -14.70
CA TRP A 174 -0.41 -16.67 -15.39
C TRP A 174 0.27 -18.04 -15.19
N GLY A 175 -0.29 -18.93 -14.35
CA GLY A 175 0.30 -20.21 -14.02
C GLY A 175 1.53 -20.10 -13.11
N GLY A 176 1.65 -19.00 -12.37
CA GLY A 176 2.73 -18.76 -11.43
C GLY A 176 2.58 -19.55 -10.13
N THR A 177 3.64 -19.53 -9.31
CA THR A 177 3.64 -20.13 -7.98
C THR A 177 3.50 -19.06 -6.92
N MET A 178 2.52 -19.19 -6.02
CA MET A 178 2.38 -18.31 -4.85
C MET A 178 3.07 -18.89 -3.63
N GLY A 179 3.77 -18.03 -2.86
CA GLY A 179 4.25 -18.35 -1.51
C GLY A 179 3.62 -17.38 -0.53
N TYR A 180 3.05 -17.92 0.54
CA TYR A 180 2.40 -17.10 1.56
C TYR A 180 3.40 -16.71 2.65
N GLY A 181 3.53 -15.42 2.90
CA GLY A 181 4.39 -14.82 3.90
C GLY A 181 3.64 -13.90 4.86
N ASN A 182 4.37 -13.24 5.73
CA ASN A 182 3.80 -12.27 6.67
C ASN A 182 4.69 -11.03 6.72
N PRO A 183 4.14 -9.81 6.82
CA PRO A 183 4.95 -8.59 6.93
C PRO A 183 6.00 -8.64 8.04
N LYS A 184 5.72 -9.35 9.15
CA LYS A 184 6.63 -9.51 10.30
C LYS A 184 7.75 -10.54 10.08
N THR A 185 7.66 -11.39 9.04
CA THR A 185 8.62 -12.47 8.76
C THR A 185 9.37 -12.30 7.44
N LEU A 186 9.12 -11.21 6.70
CA LEU A 186 9.67 -10.95 5.37
C LEU A 186 11.21 -11.02 5.28
N SER A 187 11.90 -10.47 6.28
CA SER A 187 13.36 -10.34 6.25
C SER A 187 14.06 -11.13 7.35
N ASP A 188 15.32 -11.48 7.12
CA ASP A 188 16.16 -12.13 8.15
C ASP A 188 16.32 -11.29 9.43
N ALA A 189 16.11 -9.97 9.35
CA ALA A 189 16.22 -9.10 10.51
C ALA A 189 15.02 -9.22 11.47
N SER A 190 13.90 -9.70 10.96
CA SER A 190 12.65 -9.83 11.72
C SER A 190 12.37 -11.25 12.23
N VAL A 191 13.22 -12.21 11.89
CA VAL A 191 13.09 -13.62 12.32
C VAL A 191 14.31 -14.10 13.11
N ARG A 192 14.18 -15.22 13.83
CA ARG A 192 15.27 -15.83 14.59
C ARG A 192 15.43 -17.29 14.20
N ASN A 193 16.67 -17.74 14.05
CA ASN A 193 17.05 -19.12 13.73
C ASN A 193 16.49 -19.68 12.40
N CYS A 194 16.04 -18.81 11.50
CA CYS A 194 15.59 -19.16 10.16
C CYS A 194 15.87 -17.99 9.20
N LYS A 195 15.64 -18.22 7.91
CA LYS A 195 15.65 -17.13 6.91
C LYS A 195 14.30 -16.43 6.88
N GLY A 196 14.29 -15.16 6.50
CA GLY A 196 13.06 -14.45 6.18
C GLY A 196 12.41 -15.00 4.90
N ASP A 197 11.08 -14.76 4.79
CA ASP A 197 10.24 -15.30 3.72
C ASP A 197 10.79 -15.00 2.32
N ILE A 198 11.30 -13.79 2.08
CA ILE A 198 11.89 -13.40 0.79
C ILE A 198 13.10 -14.28 0.44
N ARG A 199 13.96 -14.57 1.40
CA ARG A 199 15.14 -15.41 1.17
C ARG A 199 14.83 -16.89 1.08
N GLU A 200 13.81 -17.36 1.79
CA GLU A 200 13.40 -18.76 1.75
C GLU A 200 12.64 -19.06 0.47
N PHE A 201 11.62 -18.28 0.17
CA PHE A 201 10.77 -18.49 -1.03
C PHE A 201 11.46 -18.09 -2.33
N ARG A 202 12.34 -17.08 -2.33
CA ARG A 202 13.08 -16.57 -3.48
C ARG A 202 12.13 -16.11 -4.62
N PRO A 203 11.30 -15.10 -4.39
CA PRO A 203 10.33 -14.64 -5.39
C PRO A 203 11.02 -14.09 -6.64
N THR A 204 10.34 -14.18 -7.79
CA THR A 204 10.72 -13.48 -9.03
C THR A 204 10.00 -12.16 -9.18
N ILE A 205 8.84 -12.02 -8.52
CA ILE A 205 8.00 -10.83 -8.49
C ILE A 205 7.70 -10.51 -7.03
N LEU A 206 7.85 -9.24 -6.66
CA LEU A 206 7.50 -8.75 -5.33
C LEU A 206 6.68 -7.47 -5.45
N VAL A 207 5.44 -7.54 -4.98
CA VAL A 207 4.56 -6.39 -4.86
C VAL A 207 4.68 -5.83 -3.45
N GLY A 208 4.76 -4.53 -3.30
CA GLY A 208 4.87 -3.90 -1.99
C GLY A 208 4.27 -2.51 -1.96
N VAL A 209 4.06 -2.01 -0.76
CA VAL A 209 3.61 -0.64 -0.50
C VAL A 209 4.80 0.26 -0.17
N PRO A 210 4.66 1.61 -0.26
CA PRO A 210 5.78 2.53 -0.07
C PRO A 210 6.58 2.29 1.21
N GLN A 211 5.91 2.03 2.33
CA GLN A 211 6.57 1.79 3.61
C GLN A 211 7.51 0.58 3.61
N VAL A 212 7.14 -0.49 2.92
CA VAL A 212 7.99 -1.67 2.77
C VAL A 212 9.26 -1.32 2.00
N TRP A 213 9.11 -0.61 0.88
CA TRP A 213 10.24 -0.20 0.04
C TRP A 213 11.18 0.78 0.72
N GLU A 214 10.64 1.74 1.49
CA GLU A 214 11.43 2.63 2.33
C GLU A 214 12.22 1.87 3.39
N SER A 215 11.60 0.89 4.03
CA SER A 215 12.27 0.02 5.01
C SER A 215 13.39 -0.80 4.39
N VAL A 216 13.15 -1.37 3.19
CA VAL A 216 14.19 -2.10 2.42
C VAL A 216 15.37 -1.18 2.08
N LYS A 217 15.10 0.02 1.53
CA LYS A 217 16.13 1.02 1.22
C LYS A 217 16.94 1.39 2.46
N LYS A 218 16.26 1.75 3.56
CA LYS A 218 16.92 2.12 4.83
C LYS A 218 17.77 0.98 5.38
N GLY A 219 17.28 -0.26 5.31
CA GLY A 219 18.03 -1.44 5.72
C GLY A 219 19.30 -1.67 4.88
N ILE A 220 19.22 -1.50 3.56
CA ILE A 220 20.39 -1.61 2.66
C ILE A 220 21.40 -0.50 2.98
N ILE A 221 20.95 0.75 3.04
CA ILE A 221 21.81 1.92 3.32
C ILE A 221 22.49 1.77 4.68
N GLY A 222 21.76 1.32 5.70
CA GLY A 222 22.31 1.07 7.03
C GLY A 222 23.46 0.07 7.01
N LYS A 223 23.27 -1.08 6.32
CA LYS A 223 24.31 -2.11 6.17
C LYS A 223 25.52 -1.61 5.38
N VAL A 224 25.30 -0.85 4.31
CA VAL A 224 26.37 -0.25 3.49
C VAL A 224 27.19 0.75 4.32
N ASN A 225 26.53 1.60 5.07
CA ASN A 225 27.18 2.65 5.88
C ASN A 225 27.93 2.09 7.10
N ALA A 226 27.48 0.93 7.63
CA ALA A 226 28.20 0.20 8.69
C ALA A 226 29.43 -0.55 8.15
N GLY A 227 29.60 -0.69 6.83
CA GLY A 227 30.75 -1.29 6.18
C GLY A 227 32.00 -0.42 6.20
N SER A 228 33.12 -0.98 5.73
CA SER A 228 34.36 -0.21 5.60
C SER A 228 34.20 0.98 4.63
N PRO A 229 35.01 2.05 4.75
CA PRO A 229 34.99 3.18 3.83
C PRO A 229 35.15 2.76 2.35
N ILE A 230 35.94 1.72 2.09
CA ILE A 230 36.15 1.19 0.72
C ILE A 230 34.84 0.60 0.18
N VAL A 231 34.16 -0.24 0.94
CA VAL A 231 32.88 -0.86 0.55
C VAL A 231 31.82 0.20 0.33
N ARG A 232 31.73 1.18 1.23
CA ARG A 232 30.80 2.30 1.11
C ARG A 232 31.04 3.13 -0.16
N ASN A 233 32.29 3.55 -0.42
CA ASN A 233 32.63 4.34 -1.59
C ASN A 233 32.43 3.55 -2.88
N MET A 234 32.76 2.28 -2.90
CA MET A 234 32.54 1.38 -4.03
C MET A 234 31.03 1.25 -4.33
N PHE A 235 30.20 1.08 -3.31
CA PHE A 235 28.74 0.97 -3.50
C PHE A 235 28.14 2.24 -4.10
N TRP A 236 28.41 3.40 -3.51
CA TRP A 236 27.87 4.68 -4.01
C TRP A 236 28.42 5.05 -5.40
N GLY A 237 29.71 4.76 -5.65
CA GLY A 237 30.32 4.91 -6.97
C GLY A 237 29.68 4.02 -8.02
N ALA A 238 29.43 2.74 -7.69
CA ALA A 238 28.75 1.80 -8.58
C ALA A 238 27.29 2.20 -8.86
N LEU A 239 26.58 2.69 -7.83
CA LEU A 239 25.19 3.15 -7.98
C LEU A 239 25.12 4.33 -8.97
N LYS A 240 26.03 5.31 -8.82
CA LYS A 240 26.15 6.45 -9.74
C LYS A 240 26.52 6.01 -11.16
N ALA A 241 27.50 5.14 -11.29
CA ALA A 241 27.93 4.61 -12.59
C ALA A 241 26.78 3.85 -13.29
N LYS A 242 26.08 2.96 -12.56
CA LYS A 242 24.93 2.23 -13.12
C LYS A 242 23.82 3.18 -13.57
N SER A 243 23.51 4.21 -12.76
CA SER A 243 22.56 5.25 -13.15
C SER A 243 22.93 5.93 -14.46
N THR A 244 24.20 6.30 -14.63
CA THR A 244 24.69 6.93 -15.88
C THR A 244 24.63 5.96 -17.07
N LEU A 245 25.07 4.71 -16.89
CA LEU A 245 25.02 3.71 -17.97
C LEU A 245 23.58 3.48 -18.45
N MET A 246 22.63 3.38 -17.51
CA MET A 246 21.22 3.17 -17.87
C MET A 246 20.61 4.40 -18.56
N SER A 247 20.90 5.61 -18.09
CA SER A 247 20.37 6.84 -18.71
C SER A 247 20.95 7.13 -20.09
N THR A 248 22.15 6.65 -20.39
CA THR A 248 22.81 6.81 -21.70
C THR A 248 22.63 5.61 -22.64
N GLY A 249 21.99 4.53 -22.17
CA GLY A 249 21.83 3.29 -22.94
C GLY A 249 23.14 2.52 -23.16
N LEU A 250 24.21 2.85 -22.44
CA LEU A 250 25.50 2.20 -22.58
C LEU A 250 25.53 0.83 -21.91
N PRO A 251 26.18 -0.19 -22.49
CA PRO A 251 26.33 -1.50 -21.90
C PRO A 251 27.24 -1.48 -20.65
N GLY A 252 27.13 -2.49 -19.78
CA GLY A 252 28.04 -2.67 -18.64
C GLY A 252 27.35 -2.65 -17.27
N SER A 253 26.09 -2.26 -17.18
CA SER A 253 25.32 -2.29 -15.92
C SER A 253 25.29 -3.67 -15.27
N GLY A 254 25.23 -4.76 -16.05
CA GLY A 254 25.22 -6.14 -15.57
C GLY A 254 26.51 -6.55 -14.83
N ILE A 255 27.68 -5.95 -15.16
CA ILE A 255 28.92 -6.19 -14.41
C ILE A 255 28.81 -5.64 -12.98
N LEU A 256 28.24 -4.44 -12.83
CA LEU A 256 28.00 -3.84 -11.51
C LEU A 256 27.02 -4.68 -10.70
N ASP A 257 26.01 -5.25 -11.35
CA ASP A 257 25.05 -6.16 -10.71
C ASP A 257 25.73 -7.44 -10.18
N ALA A 258 26.63 -8.03 -10.98
CA ALA A 258 27.33 -9.26 -10.62
C ALA A 258 28.38 -9.05 -9.52
N VAL A 259 29.05 -7.89 -9.47
CA VAL A 259 30.17 -7.65 -8.56
C VAL A 259 29.75 -6.89 -7.29
N VAL A 260 29.03 -5.77 -7.47
CA VAL A 260 28.73 -4.86 -6.35
C VAL A 260 27.35 -5.16 -5.73
N PHE A 261 26.33 -5.32 -6.56
CA PHE A 261 24.95 -5.45 -6.08
C PHE A 261 24.54 -6.91 -5.78
N LYS A 262 25.39 -7.90 -6.12
CA LYS A 262 25.08 -9.31 -5.91
C LYS A 262 24.64 -9.63 -4.47
N LYS A 263 25.37 -9.15 -3.47
CA LYS A 263 25.03 -9.40 -2.05
C LYS A 263 23.67 -8.84 -1.65
N ILE A 264 23.27 -7.70 -2.24
CA ILE A 264 21.97 -7.06 -1.99
C ILE A 264 20.87 -7.88 -2.66
N ARG A 265 21.08 -8.26 -3.91
CA ARG A 265 20.15 -9.11 -4.66
C ARG A 265 19.98 -10.48 -3.99
N ASP A 266 21.07 -11.10 -3.52
CA ASP A 266 21.02 -12.36 -2.77
C ASP A 266 20.24 -12.21 -1.44
N ALA A 267 20.31 -11.05 -0.79
CA ALA A 267 19.54 -10.77 0.43
C ALA A 267 18.03 -10.63 0.16
N THR A 268 17.66 -10.36 -1.09
CA THR A 268 16.25 -10.36 -1.55
C THR A 268 15.88 -11.65 -2.31
N GLY A 269 16.57 -12.76 -2.03
CA GLY A 269 16.32 -14.08 -2.63
C GLY A 269 17.06 -14.34 -3.95
N GLY A 270 17.66 -13.32 -4.56
CA GLY A 270 18.53 -13.44 -5.75
C GLY A 270 17.81 -13.74 -7.08
N GLN A 271 16.47 -13.79 -7.09
CA GLN A 271 15.66 -14.15 -8.25
C GLN A 271 14.71 -13.05 -8.71
N LEU A 272 14.62 -11.93 -7.98
CA LEU A 272 13.73 -10.83 -8.33
C LEU A 272 14.05 -10.27 -9.72
N ARG A 273 13.02 -10.21 -10.57
CA ARG A 273 13.05 -9.63 -11.93
C ARG A 273 12.28 -8.34 -12.02
N VAL A 274 11.21 -8.22 -11.22
CA VAL A 274 10.35 -7.05 -11.15
C VAL A 274 9.96 -6.81 -9.70
N CYS A 275 10.09 -5.56 -9.26
CA CYS A 275 9.45 -5.05 -8.04
C CYS A 275 8.33 -4.11 -8.45
N MET A 276 7.22 -4.12 -7.71
CA MET A 276 6.10 -3.23 -7.96
C MET A 276 5.71 -2.49 -6.68
N ASN A 277 5.54 -1.18 -6.81
CA ASN A 277 4.94 -0.35 -5.78
C ASN A 277 3.48 -0.08 -6.12
N GLY A 278 2.58 -0.25 -5.14
CA GLY A 278 1.17 0.08 -5.26
C GLY A 278 0.61 0.57 -3.92
N GLY A 279 -0.64 1.05 -3.95
CA GLY A 279 -1.36 1.46 -2.74
C GLY A 279 -0.96 2.82 -2.16
N GLY A 280 0.02 3.52 -2.76
CA GLY A 280 0.40 4.87 -2.35
C GLY A 280 1.61 5.42 -3.11
N PRO A 281 1.86 6.73 -3.03
CA PRO A 281 2.98 7.36 -3.70
C PRO A 281 4.32 6.96 -3.05
N ILE A 282 5.31 6.67 -3.89
CA ILE A 282 6.68 6.39 -3.48
C ILE A 282 7.61 7.54 -3.85
N ALA A 283 8.59 7.85 -2.99
CA ALA A 283 9.60 8.84 -3.32
C ALA A 283 10.42 8.38 -4.54
N LYS A 284 10.60 9.27 -5.52
CA LYS A 284 11.39 9.01 -6.75
C LYS A 284 12.76 8.43 -6.43
N ASP A 285 13.41 8.98 -5.42
CA ASP A 285 14.73 8.54 -4.95
C ASP A 285 14.71 7.09 -4.45
N THR A 286 13.62 6.65 -3.82
CA THR A 286 13.47 5.28 -3.35
C THR A 286 13.19 4.34 -4.51
N GLN A 287 12.28 4.70 -5.41
CA GLN A 287 12.02 3.91 -6.62
C GLN A 287 13.30 3.73 -7.45
N ARG A 288 14.04 4.82 -7.68
CA ARG A 288 15.31 4.80 -8.41
C ARG A 288 16.38 3.97 -7.70
N PHE A 289 16.51 4.11 -6.38
CA PHE A 289 17.46 3.33 -5.59
C PHE A 289 17.18 1.83 -5.69
N ILE A 290 15.95 1.40 -5.49
CA ILE A 290 15.56 -0.03 -5.60
C ILE A 290 15.79 -0.54 -7.02
N SER A 291 15.41 0.24 -8.04
CA SER A 291 15.62 -0.14 -9.45
C SER A 291 17.09 -0.32 -9.81
N LEU A 292 17.97 0.48 -9.24
CA LEU A 292 19.41 0.37 -9.47
C LEU A 292 20.08 -0.73 -8.64
N ALA A 293 19.68 -0.89 -7.37
CA ALA A 293 20.34 -1.80 -6.44
C ALA A 293 19.83 -3.25 -6.51
N ILE A 294 18.56 -3.45 -6.87
CA ILE A 294 17.92 -4.77 -6.88
C ILE A 294 17.46 -5.14 -8.30
N THR A 295 16.34 -4.58 -8.75
CA THR A 295 15.73 -4.87 -10.06
C THR A 295 14.75 -3.74 -10.42
N PRO A 296 14.32 -3.57 -11.69
CA PRO A 296 13.35 -2.55 -12.03
C PRO A 296 12.15 -2.54 -11.09
N MET A 297 11.87 -1.37 -10.53
CA MET A 297 10.69 -1.11 -9.72
C MET A 297 9.71 -0.28 -10.53
N ILE A 298 8.57 -0.86 -10.81
CA ILE A 298 7.47 -0.19 -11.46
C ILE A 298 6.47 0.32 -10.44
N SER A 299 5.79 1.39 -10.75
CA SER A 299 4.67 1.90 -9.95
C SER A 299 3.36 1.58 -10.65
N GLY A 300 2.35 1.21 -9.85
CA GLY A 300 0.98 1.02 -10.29
C GLY A 300 0.04 1.97 -9.55
N TYR A 301 -0.98 2.44 -10.24
CA TYR A 301 -2.06 3.26 -9.70
C TYR A 301 -3.40 2.58 -9.94
N GLY A 302 -4.25 2.64 -8.95
CA GLY A 302 -5.62 2.17 -8.99
C GLY A 302 -6.27 2.31 -7.63
N LEU A 303 -7.58 2.16 -7.62
CA LEU A 303 -8.42 2.26 -6.42
C LEU A 303 -9.21 0.97 -6.23
N THR A 304 -9.80 0.79 -5.06
CA THR A 304 -10.74 -0.31 -4.84
C THR A 304 -11.89 -0.23 -5.82
N GLU A 305 -12.41 0.98 -6.06
CA GLU A 305 -13.52 1.28 -6.97
C GLU A 305 -13.20 0.98 -8.45
N THR A 306 -11.93 0.88 -8.81
CA THR A 306 -11.49 0.54 -10.18
C THR A 306 -10.89 -0.87 -10.26
N THR A 307 -11.09 -1.69 -9.24
CA THR A 307 -10.50 -3.03 -9.10
C THR A 307 -8.98 -3.01 -9.38
N ALA A 308 -8.27 -2.07 -8.71
CA ALA A 308 -6.85 -1.76 -8.85
C ALA A 308 -6.41 -1.24 -10.24
N MET A 309 -7.32 -0.96 -11.17
CA MET A 309 -6.97 -0.45 -12.51
C MET A 309 -6.94 1.07 -12.57
N GLY A 310 -5.87 1.60 -13.12
CA GLY A 310 -5.65 3.02 -13.38
C GLY A 310 -4.46 3.18 -14.34
N ALA A 311 -3.23 3.04 -13.85
CA ALA A 311 -2.03 3.05 -14.69
C ALA A 311 -1.01 2.04 -14.18
N LEU A 312 -0.21 1.48 -15.08
CA LEU A 312 0.84 0.53 -14.74
C LEU A 312 2.04 0.71 -15.68
N MET A 313 3.23 0.77 -15.11
CA MET A 313 4.47 0.94 -15.86
C MET A 313 4.92 -0.38 -16.51
N ASP A 314 5.37 -0.30 -17.76
CA ASP A 314 6.10 -1.40 -18.42
C ASP A 314 7.49 -1.57 -17.76
N PRO A 315 7.85 -2.79 -17.31
CA PRO A 315 9.14 -3.02 -16.64
C PRO A 315 10.38 -2.69 -17.45
N LEU A 316 10.33 -2.80 -18.77
CA LEU A 316 11.47 -2.45 -19.65
C LEU A 316 11.58 -0.95 -19.93
N HIS A 317 10.49 -0.22 -19.77
CA HIS A 317 10.42 1.23 -20.00
C HIS A 317 10.16 2.00 -18.71
N TRP A 318 10.59 1.45 -17.57
CA TRP A 318 10.33 2.05 -16.29
C TRP A 318 10.91 3.47 -16.16
N THR A 319 10.17 4.33 -15.48
CA THR A 319 10.61 5.68 -15.09
C THR A 319 10.22 5.94 -13.63
N ASP A 320 10.94 6.83 -12.96
CA ASP A 320 10.63 7.33 -11.63
C ASP A 320 9.76 8.60 -11.66
N SER A 321 9.26 8.97 -12.82
CA SER A 321 8.52 10.24 -13.02
C SER A 321 7.09 10.06 -13.46
N ALA A 322 6.62 8.85 -13.73
CA ALA A 322 5.25 8.56 -14.14
C ALA A 322 4.80 7.20 -13.62
N LEU A 323 3.48 6.95 -13.66
CA LEU A 323 2.86 5.69 -13.27
C LEU A 323 2.76 4.70 -14.45
N GLY A 324 2.84 5.20 -15.68
CA GLY A 324 2.90 4.39 -16.89
C GLY A 324 1.67 4.43 -17.77
N ASP A 325 1.47 3.33 -18.47
CA ASP A 325 0.45 3.14 -19.49
C ASP A 325 -0.94 2.90 -18.88
N ILE A 326 -1.96 3.18 -19.68
CA ILE A 326 -3.34 2.88 -19.34
C ILE A 326 -3.65 1.44 -19.74
N PRO A 327 -4.07 0.54 -18.80
CA PRO A 327 -4.50 -0.81 -19.14
C PRO A 327 -5.66 -0.81 -20.13
N SER A 328 -5.66 -1.76 -21.07
CA SER A 328 -6.65 -1.80 -22.16
C SER A 328 -8.10 -2.07 -21.71
N SER A 329 -8.31 -2.43 -20.45
CA SER A 329 -9.64 -2.67 -19.87
C SER A 329 -10.35 -1.42 -19.38
N ILE A 330 -9.68 -0.25 -19.43
CA ILE A 330 -10.22 1.03 -18.95
C ILE A 330 -9.95 2.18 -19.92
N GLU A 331 -10.70 3.25 -19.74
CA GLU A 331 -10.47 4.57 -20.33
C GLU A 331 -10.19 5.58 -19.22
N ILE A 332 -9.31 6.55 -19.49
CA ILE A 332 -9.04 7.67 -18.57
C ILE A 332 -9.26 8.99 -19.30
N LYS A 333 -9.88 9.96 -18.62
CA LYS A 333 -9.91 11.36 -19.03
C LYS A 333 -9.52 12.26 -17.87
N LEU A 334 -8.99 13.44 -18.21
CA LEU A 334 -8.76 14.54 -17.27
C LEU A 334 -9.90 15.53 -17.36
N VAL A 335 -10.46 15.89 -16.21
CA VAL A 335 -11.56 16.86 -16.10
C VAL A 335 -11.04 18.08 -15.37
N ASP A 336 -11.33 19.27 -15.91
CA ASP A 336 -10.86 20.54 -15.37
C ASP A 336 -11.17 20.70 -13.87
N PHE A 337 -10.19 21.17 -13.12
CA PHE A 337 -10.31 21.56 -11.72
C PHE A 337 -9.84 23.02 -11.56
N PRO A 338 -10.72 24.00 -11.88
CA PRO A 338 -10.38 25.41 -11.94
C PRO A 338 -9.88 25.99 -10.63
N ASP A 339 -10.39 25.50 -9.48
CA ASP A 339 -10.05 26.02 -8.16
C ASP A 339 -8.54 26.00 -7.88
N ALA A 340 -7.83 25.00 -8.45
CA ALA A 340 -6.38 24.87 -8.32
C ALA A 340 -5.62 25.12 -9.65
N GLY A 341 -6.30 25.60 -10.69
CA GLY A 341 -5.67 25.94 -11.97
C GLY A 341 -5.29 24.74 -12.85
N TYR A 342 -5.88 23.58 -12.62
CA TYR A 342 -5.66 22.39 -13.43
C TYR A 342 -6.69 22.29 -14.54
N TYR A 343 -6.21 22.35 -15.79
CA TYR A 343 -7.03 22.30 -16.99
C TYR A 343 -6.53 21.24 -17.97
N ALA A 344 -7.44 20.53 -18.61
CA ALA A 344 -7.11 19.57 -19.67
C ALA A 344 -6.41 20.23 -20.88
N THR A 345 -6.53 21.55 -21.01
CA THR A 345 -5.85 22.36 -22.02
C THR A 345 -4.48 22.85 -21.62
N ASN A 346 -4.03 22.60 -20.39
CA ASN A 346 -2.67 22.91 -19.94
C ASN A 346 -1.62 22.11 -20.75
N LYS A 347 -0.39 22.51 -20.68
CA LYS A 347 0.75 21.81 -21.24
C LYS A 347 1.81 21.56 -20.15
N PRO A 348 1.90 20.32 -19.62
CA PRO A 348 1.10 19.12 -19.96
C PRO A 348 -0.39 19.23 -19.56
N PRO A 349 -1.29 18.42 -20.17
CA PRO A 349 -2.70 18.36 -19.79
C PRO A 349 -2.87 17.93 -18.33
N GLN A 350 -3.71 18.64 -17.57
CA GLN A 350 -3.91 18.39 -16.14
C GLN A 350 -5.40 18.43 -15.79
N GLY A 351 -5.79 17.69 -14.74
CA GLY A 351 -7.17 17.69 -14.26
C GLY A 351 -7.46 16.57 -13.29
N GLU A 352 -8.70 16.49 -12.84
CA GLU A 352 -9.19 15.36 -12.06
C GLU A 352 -9.24 14.12 -12.95
N VAL A 353 -8.65 13.03 -12.48
CA VAL A 353 -8.61 11.75 -13.18
C VAL A 353 -9.99 11.08 -13.06
N TRP A 354 -10.65 10.83 -14.18
CA TRP A 354 -11.87 10.05 -14.23
C TRP A 354 -11.62 8.77 -15.01
N ILE A 355 -12.13 7.65 -14.48
CA ILE A 355 -11.90 6.31 -15.03
C ILE A 355 -13.22 5.65 -15.39
N ARG A 356 -13.27 4.97 -16.54
CA ARG A 356 -14.41 4.18 -16.99
C ARG A 356 -13.92 2.84 -17.56
N GLY A 357 -14.70 1.80 -17.42
CA GLY A 357 -14.42 0.47 -17.99
C GLY A 357 -15.00 -0.67 -17.15
N THR A 358 -14.87 -1.89 -17.63
CA THR A 358 -15.41 -3.09 -16.97
C THR A 358 -14.86 -3.30 -15.53
N PRO A 359 -13.58 -2.94 -15.20
CA PRO A 359 -13.07 -3.04 -13.84
C PRO A 359 -13.71 -2.06 -12.84
N VAL A 360 -14.37 -1.01 -13.31
CA VAL A 360 -14.95 0.03 -12.44
C VAL A 360 -16.20 -0.50 -11.76
N THR A 361 -16.32 -0.26 -10.45
CA THR A 361 -17.52 -0.62 -9.67
C THR A 361 -18.77 0.06 -10.23
N GLU A 362 -19.90 -0.61 -10.09
CA GLU A 362 -21.20 0.01 -10.41
C GLU A 362 -21.75 0.84 -9.23
N GLY A 363 -21.10 0.80 -8.05
CA GLY A 363 -21.46 1.61 -6.90
C GLY A 363 -21.02 1.06 -5.55
N TYR A 364 -21.36 1.83 -4.53
CA TYR A 364 -21.15 1.46 -3.13
C TYR A 364 -22.34 0.66 -2.60
N PHE A 365 -22.08 -0.44 -1.94
CA PHE A 365 -23.09 -1.37 -1.43
C PHE A 365 -24.05 -0.67 -0.46
N LYS A 366 -25.37 -0.74 -0.76
CA LYS A 366 -26.43 -0.07 0.00
C LYS A 366 -26.14 1.42 0.31
N ASN A 367 -25.52 2.14 -0.65
CA ASN A 367 -25.20 3.57 -0.50
C ASN A 367 -25.39 4.33 -1.83
N GLU A 368 -26.66 4.54 -2.20
CA GLU A 368 -27.05 5.19 -3.46
C GLU A 368 -26.56 6.65 -3.55
N LYS A 369 -26.57 7.38 -2.42
CA LYS A 369 -26.11 8.75 -2.38
C LYS A 369 -24.65 8.88 -2.79
N GLU A 370 -23.79 8.13 -2.16
CA GLU A 370 -22.34 8.14 -2.45
C GLU A 370 -22.06 7.63 -3.86
N THR A 371 -22.83 6.64 -4.32
CA THR A 371 -22.75 6.15 -5.71
C THR A 371 -23.06 7.25 -6.71
N ALA A 372 -24.15 7.99 -6.53
CA ALA A 372 -24.54 9.08 -7.42
C ALA A 372 -23.54 10.27 -7.40
N GLU A 373 -22.90 10.53 -6.26
CA GLU A 373 -21.86 11.56 -6.14
C GLU A 373 -20.56 11.16 -6.84
N SER A 374 -20.21 9.87 -6.84
CA SER A 374 -18.93 9.36 -7.31
C SER A 374 -18.95 8.86 -8.76
N ILE A 375 -20.10 8.40 -9.26
CA ILE A 375 -20.21 7.82 -10.60
C ILE A 375 -21.20 8.66 -11.44
N THR A 376 -20.79 9.03 -12.65
CA THR A 376 -21.65 9.75 -13.58
C THR A 376 -22.65 8.81 -14.26
N SER A 377 -23.74 9.36 -14.82
CA SER A 377 -24.77 8.58 -15.52
C SER A 377 -24.25 7.83 -16.75
N ASP A 378 -23.10 8.25 -17.32
CA ASP A 378 -22.42 7.61 -18.44
C ASP A 378 -21.24 6.72 -18.01
N GLY A 379 -21.16 6.38 -16.70
CA GLY A 379 -20.28 5.36 -16.15
C GLY A 379 -18.86 5.82 -15.82
N TRP A 380 -18.57 7.11 -15.75
CA TRP A 380 -17.28 7.60 -15.28
C TRP A 380 -17.21 7.65 -13.76
N PHE A 381 -16.22 7.01 -13.19
CA PHE A 381 -15.87 7.13 -11.78
C PHE A 381 -14.94 8.33 -11.57
N LYS A 382 -15.33 9.21 -10.67
CA LYS A 382 -14.57 10.40 -10.25
C LYS A 382 -13.62 9.99 -9.15
N THR A 383 -12.33 9.87 -9.46
CA THR A 383 -11.35 9.33 -8.50
C THR A 383 -11.05 10.26 -7.33
N GLY A 384 -11.25 11.55 -7.53
CA GLY A 384 -10.79 12.57 -6.60
C GLY A 384 -9.27 12.79 -6.63
N ASP A 385 -8.55 12.15 -7.54
CA ASP A 385 -7.12 12.31 -7.75
C ASP A 385 -6.88 13.30 -8.89
N ILE A 386 -5.91 14.19 -8.73
CA ILE A 386 -5.45 15.13 -9.77
C ILE A 386 -4.24 14.53 -10.46
N GLY A 387 -4.28 14.48 -11.79
CA GLY A 387 -3.21 13.93 -12.59
C GLY A 387 -2.83 14.80 -13.79
N GLU A 388 -1.76 14.39 -14.46
CA GLU A 388 -1.30 14.93 -15.73
C GLU A 388 -0.86 13.80 -16.67
N PHE A 389 -0.94 14.03 -17.98
CA PHE A 389 -0.31 13.17 -18.98
C PHE A 389 1.00 13.79 -19.47
N ASP A 390 2.10 13.01 -19.47
CA ASP A 390 3.34 13.45 -20.05
C ASP A 390 3.35 13.29 -21.59
N ASP A 391 4.45 13.73 -22.24
CA ASP A 391 4.59 13.68 -23.69
C ASP A 391 4.59 12.25 -24.27
N ASN A 392 4.79 11.22 -23.43
CA ASN A 392 4.71 9.81 -23.81
C ASN A 392 3.30 9.23 -23.62
N GLY A 393 2.36 10.01 -23.09
CA GLY A 393 1.01 9.56 -22.74
C GLY A 393 0.94 8.81 -21.41
N HIS A 394 1.99 8.84 -20.60
CA HIS A 394 1.97 8.21 -19.28
C HIS A 394 1.25 9.09 -18.27
N LEU A 395 0.43 8.46 -17.45
CA LEU A 395 -0.24 9.13 -16.33
C LEU A 395 0.75 9.41 -15.20
N LYS A 396 0.65 10.61 -14.63
CA LYS A 396 1.29 11.00 -13.36
C LYS A 396 0.22 11.51 -12.42
N LEU A 397 0.33 11.22 -11.13
CA LEU A 397 -0.50 11.86 -10.12
C LEU A 397 0.23 13.08 -9.54
N ILE A 398 -0.54 14.14 -9.32
CA ILE A 398 -0.10 15.36 -8.66
C ILE A 398 -0.43 15.25 -7.18
N ASP A 399 -1.70 15.05 -6.82
CA ASP A 399 -2.16 14.74 -5.46
C ASP A 399 -3.66 14.39 -5.47
N ARG A 400 -4.21 14.11 -4.29
CA ARG A 400 -5.66 14.02 -4.10
C ARG A 400 -6.28 15.40 -3.97
N LYS A 401 -7.43 15.58 -4.59
CA LYS A 401 -8.22 16.82 -4.53
C LYS A 401 -8.48 17.31 -3.10
N LYS A 402 -8.81 16.38 -2.18
CA LYS A 402 -9.04 16.67 -0.76
C LYS A 402 -7.77 17.01 0.03
N ASN A 403 -6.60 16.62 -0.47
CA ASN A 403 -5.30 16.86 0.17
C ASN A 403 -4.59 18.10 -0.40
N LEU A 404 -5.22 18.76 -1.36
CA LEU A 404 -4.75 20.05 -1.85
C LEU A 404 -5.22 21.14 -0.89
N VAL A 405 -4.28 21.73 -0.16
CA VAL A 405 -4.57 22.81 0.78
C VAL A 405 -4.14 24.14 0.19
N LYS A 406 -5.11 25.05 0.05
CA LYS A 406 -4.82 26.43 -0.36
C LYS A 406 -4.24 27.21 0.81
N THR A 407 -3.01 27.65 0.67
CA THR A 407 -2.31 28.45 1.70
C THR A 407 -2.82 29.88 1.74
N LEU A 408 -2.43 30.64 2.77
CA LEU A 408 -2.74 32.07 2.92
C LEU A 408 -2.30 32.88 1.70
N ASN A 409 -1.24 32.49 1.02
CA ASN A 409 -0.74 33.15 -0.19
C ASN A 409 -1.52 32.80 -1.46
N GLY A 410 -2.56 31.95 -1.36
CA GLY A 410 -3.39 31.54 -2.49
C GLY A 410 -2.81 30.39 -3.33
N GLU A 411 -1.64 29.85 -2.96
CA GLU A 411 -1.00 28.72 -3.64
C GLU A 411 -1.44 27.39 -3.01
N TYR A 412 -1.52 26.32 -3.81
CA TYR A 412 -1.92 25.01 -3.33
C TYR A 412 -0.69 24.17 -2.94
N ILE A 413 -0.78 23.48 -1.82
CA ILE A 413 0.20 22.48 -1.35
C ILE A 413 -0.41 21.09 -1.45
N ALA A 414 0.34 20.17 -2.03
CA ALA A 414 0.01 18.77 -2.23
C ALA A 414 0.58 17.93 -1.06
N LEU A 415 -0.23 17.62 -0.04
CA LEU A 415 0.26 17.04 1.22
C LEU A 415 0.90 15.67 1.05
N GLU A 416 0.30 14.76 0.25
CA GLU A 416 0.85 13.42 0.04
C GLU A 416 2.22 13.45 -0.68
N LYS A 417 2.42 14.40 -1.60
CA LYS A 417 3.73 14.63 -2.23
C LYS A 417 4.79 14.97 -1.18
N LEU A 418 4.45 15.87 -0.24
CA LEU A 418 5.37 16.28 0.82
C LEU A 418 5.70 15.09 1.72
N GLU A 419 4.68 14.37 2.18
CA GLU A 419 4.84 13.18 3.02
C GLU A 419 5.74 12.13 2.35
N SER A 420 5.53 11.86 1.07
CA SER A 420 6.35 10.92 0.30
C SER A 420 7.84 11.31 0.33
N VAL A 421 8.16 12.60 0.14
CA VAL A 421 9.53 13.10 0.19
C VAL A 421 10.12 12.99 1.59
N TYR A 422 9.42 13.48 2.61
CA TYR A 422 9.93 13.48 3.99
C TYR A 422 10.00 12.08 4.61
N ARG A 423 9.17 11.14 4.18
CA ARG A 423 9.21 9.73 4.61
C ARG A 423 10.53 9.04 4.23
N SER A 424 11.15 9.47 3.14
CA SER A 424 12.45 8.94 2.69
C SER A 424 13.62 9.35 3.61
N ALA A 425 13.46 10.36 4.47
CA ALA A 425 14.48 10.81 5.39
C ALA A 425 14.80 9.75 6.46
N PRO A 426 16.10 9.51 6.79
CA PRO A 426 16.50 8.50 7.77
C PRO A 426 15.86 8.68 9.15
N ILE A 427 15.60 9.93 9.53
CA ILE A 427 15.02 10.29 10.83
C ILE A 427 13.54 9.93 10.95
N THR A 428 12.84 9.69 9.86
CA THR A 428 11.39 9.48 9.82
C THR A 428 11.05 7.99 9.89
N ALA A 429 10.34 7.53 10.91
CA ALA A 429 9.69 6.23 10.93
C ALA A 429 8.27 6.34 10.35
N ASN A 430 7.50 7.35 10.79
CA ASN A 430 6.21 7.70 10.22
C ASN A 430 6.01 9.22 10.16
N ILE A 431 5.14 9.71 9.28
CA ILE A 431 4.93 11.14 9.05
C ILE A 431 3.50 11.46 8.61
N CYS A 432 3.00 12.58 9.11
CA CYS A 432 1.84 13.29 8.62
C CYS A 432 2.21 14.74 8.39
N VAL A 433 1.91 15.29 7.22
CA VAL A 433 2.10 16.72 6.93
C VAL A 433 0.76 17.42 7.09
N TYR A 434 0.79 18.53 7.83
CA TYR A 434 -0.39 19.32 8.13
C TYR A 434 -0.22 20.76 7.62
N ALA A 435 -1.25 21.26 6.94
CA ALA A 435 -1.33 22.63 6.48
C ALA A 435 -2.72 23.22 6.73
N GLN A 436 -2.79 24.53 6.91
CA GLN A 436 -4.02 25.29 7.06
C GLN A 436 -4.06 26.47 6.10
N SER A 437 -5.28 26.85 5.70
CA SER A 437 -5.52 27.93 4.76
C SER A 437 -5.14 29.34 5.31
N ASP A 438 -5.05 29.48 6.61
CA ASP A 438 -4.60 30.71 7.30
C ASP A 438 -3.09 30.74 7.56
N LYS A 439 -2.34 29.76 7.08
CA LYS A 439 -0.87 29.66 7.22
C LYS A 439 -0.19 29.69 5.86
N THR A 440 1.06 30.12 5.85
CA THR A 440 1.87 30.23 4.63
C THR A 440 2.65 28.97 4.32
N LYS A 441 2.89 28.10 5.31
CA LYS A 441 3.71 26.89 5.18
C LYS A 441 3.16 25.75 6.01
N PRO A 442 3.43 24.50 5.57
CA PRO A 442 3.06 23.30 6.30
C PRO A 442 4.00 23.05 7.49
N ILE A 443 3.53 22.20 8.40
CA ILE A 443 4.34 21.56 9.45
C ILE A 443 4.30 20.04 9.27
N ALA A 444 5.24 19.33 9.90
CA ALA A 444 5.21 17.87 9.95
C ALA A 444 5.00 17.37 11.38
N ILE A 445 4.21 16.32 11.52
CA ILE A 445 4.12 15.50 12.72
C ILE A 445 4.82 14.19 12.37
N ILE A 446 5.81 13.77 13.14
CA ILE A 446 6.57 12.56 12.86
C ILE A 446 6.65 11.63 14.06
N VAL A 447 6.71 10.34 13.78
CA VAL A 447 7.32 9.36 14.69
C VAL A 447 8.76 9.21 14.24
N PRO A 448 9.74 9.61 15.04
CA PRO A 448 11.13 9.50 14.62
C PRO A 448 11.63 8.06 14.68
N ALA A 449 12.55 7.71 13.77
CA ALA A 449 13.26 6.45 13.84
C ALA A 449 14.25 6.48 15.02
N GLU A 450 14.01 5.68 16.06
CA GLU A 450 14.75 5.71 17.32
C GLU A 450 16.27 5.67 17.15
N PRO A 451 16.87 4.76 16.33
CA PRO A 451 18.32 4.76 16.13
C PRO A 451 18.87 6.05 15.52
N ALA A 452 18.12 6.66 14.60
CA ALA A 452 18.51 7.92 13.97
C ALA A 452 18.37 9.11 14.93
N LEU A 453 17.30 9.11 15.73
CA LEU A 453 17.09 10.15 16.74
C LEU A 453 18.18 10.12 17.81
N LYS A 454 18.53 8.94 18.33
CA LYS A 454 19.63 8.77 19.30
C LYS A 454 20.97 9.22 18.74
N LYS A 455 21.26 8.89 17.49
CA LYS A 455 22.46 9.36 16.80
C LYS A 455 22.49 10.89 16.68
N LEU A 456 21.39 11.50 16.25
CA LEU A 456 21.26 12.95 16.10
C LEU A 456 21.38 13.66 17.47
N ALA A 457 20.84 13.04 18.54
CA ALA A 457 20.97 13.53 19.91
C ALA A 457 22.43 13.57 20.36
N ALA A 458 23.18 12.49 20.12
CA ALA A 458 24.61 12.43 20.43
C ALA A 458 25.43 13.47 19.66
N GLU A 459 25.18 13.65 18.38
CA GLU A 459 25.83 14.64 17.51
C GLU A 459 25.55 16.09 18.00
N ASN A 460 24.37 16.33 18.56
CA ASN A 460 23.96 17.62 19.07
C ASN A 460 24.24 17.79 20.59
N LYS A 461 24.90 16.80 21.23
CA LYS A 461 25.18 16.81 22.68
C LYS A 461 23.90 17.02 23.51
N VAL A 462 22.86 16.29 23.15
CA VAL A 462 21.59 16.23 23.87
C VAL A 462 21.58 14.94 24.66
N GLU A 463 21.43 15.03 25.96
CA GLU A 463 21.27 13.90 26.87
C GLU A 463 19.78 13.54 26.96
N GLY A 464 19.48 12.27 27.03
CA GLY A 464 18.14 11.71 27.21
C GLY A 464 18.22 10.19 27.21
N ALA A 465 17.62 9.56 28.22
CA ALA A 465 17.69 8.10 28.38
C ALA A 465 16.62 7.39 27.55
N SER A 466 15.49 8.02 27.31
CA SER A 466 14.35 7.44 26.60
C SER A 466 13.94 8.26 25.37
N ILE A 467 13.16 7.66 24.49
CA ILE A 467 12.63 8.33 23.31
C ILE A 467 11.64 9.44 23.72
N GLU A 468 10.88 9.23 24.78
CA GLU A 468 9.92 10.20 25.33
C GLU A 468 10.62 11.50 25.77
N GLU A 469 11.79 11.40 26.39
CA GLU A 469 12.58 12.58 26.77
C GLU A 469 13.14 13.30 25.53
N LEU A 470 13.64 12.54 24.56
CA LEU A 470 14.25 13.09 23.35
C LEU A 470 13.25 13.83 22.46
N VAL A 471 12.04 13.34 22.30
CA VAL A 471 11.02 13.98 21.43
C VAL A 471 10.54 15.34 21.96
N HIS A 472 10.66 15.58 23.26
CA HIS A 472 10.31 16.86 23.88
C HIS A 472 11.47 17.86 23.96
N ASN A 473 12.67 17.47 23.52
CA ASN A 473 13.84 18.34 23.58
C ASN A 473 13.84 19.38 22.46
N LYS A 474 13.75 20.66 22.79
CA LYS A 474 13.69 21.79 21.84
C LYS A 474 14.91 21.89 20.91
N LYS A 475 16.11 21.61 21.43
CA LYS A 475 17.33 21.64 20.61
C LYS A 475 17.34 20.51 19.57
N LEU A 476 16.92 19.33 19.99
CA LEU A 476 16.82 18.18 19.10
C LEU A 476 15.70 18.37 18.07
N ASN A 477 14.55 18.94 18.47
CA ASN A 477 13.48 19.30 17.55
C ASN A 477 13.98 20.22 16.43
N SER A 478 14.78 21.24 16.77
CA SER A 478 15.39 22.13 15.77
C SER A 478 16.37 21.41 14.84
N ALA A 479 17.11 20.42 15.34
CA ALA A 479 18.01 19.61 14.53
C ALA A 479 17.25 18.70 13.57
N VAL A 480 16.19 18.05 14.05
CA VAL A 480 15.27 17.22 13.24
C VAL A 480 14.61 18.06 12.15
N LEU A 481 14.12 19.25 12.48
CA LEU A 481 13.53 20.15 11.46
C LEU A 481 14.54 20.48 10.35
N LYS A 482 15.78 20.79 10.69
CA LYS A 482 16.83 21.06 9.69
C LYS A 482 17.13 19.86 8.81
N GLU A 483 17.17 18.66 9.38
CA GLU A 483 17.38 17.43 8.62
C GLU A 483 16.22 17.18 7.64
N LEU A 484 14.97 17.32 8.08
CA LEU A 484 13.80 17.21 7.23
C LEU A 484 13.78 18.30 6.14
N GLN A 485 14.06 19.57 6.48
CA GLN A 485 14.14 20.64 5.48
C GLN A 485 15.22 20.37 4.42
N SER A 486 16.35 19.79 4.83
CA SER A 486 17.39 19.35 3.90
C SER A 486 16.92 18.23 2.99
N ALA A 487 16.22 17.23 3.54
CA ALA A 487 15.61 16.15 2.77
C ALA A 487 14.55 16.67 1.78
N GLY A 488 13.71 17.61 2.22
CA GLY A 488 12.73 18.26 1.35
C GLY A 488 13.37 18.96 0.14
N LYS A 489 14.41 19.75 0.38
CA LYS A 489 15.17 20.41 -0.70
C LYS A 489 15.84 19.41 -1.64
N ALA A 490 16.46 18.38 -1.11
CA ALA A 490 17.08 17.30 -1.90
C ALA A 490 16.05 16.53 -2.72
N GLY A 491 14.83 16.36 -2.19
CA GLY A 491 13.69 15.73 -2.88
C GLY A 491 12.96 16.65 -3.86
N GLY A 492 13.44 17.89 -4.09
CA GLY A 492 12.93 18.82 -5.09
C GLY A 492 11.70 19.62 -4.65
N LEU A 493 11.40 19.70 -3.34
CA LEU A 493 10.30 20.52 -2.86
C LEU A 493 10.59 22.02 -3.02
N GLN A 494 9.55 22.78 -3.37
CA GLN A 494 9.63 24.23 -3.56
C GLN A 494 9.58 24.98 -2.22
N GLY A 495 9.84 26.27 -2.23
CA GLY A 495 9.94 27.09 -1.00
C GLY A 495 8.72 27.03 -0.09
N ILE A 496 7.50 27.03 -0.63
CA ILE A 496 6.25 26.93 0.14
C ILE A 496 5.96 25.51 0.65
N GLU A 497 6.53 24.49 -0.01
CA GLU A 497 6.37 23.08 0.33
C GLU A 497 7.35 22.65 1.45
N ILE A 498 8.34 23.50 1.77
CA ILE A 498 9.29 23.22 2.85
C ILE A 498 8.63 23.51 4.19
N ILE A 499 8.53 22.49 5.04
CA ILE A 499 7.95 22.59 6.38
C ILE A 499 8.67 23.65 7.21
N GLU A 500 7.90 24.42 8.00
CA GLU A 500 8.45 25.42 8.92
C GLU A 500 8.54 24.94 10.37
N GLY A 501 7.91 23.80 10.69
CA GLY A 501 7.91 23.22 12.03
C GLY A 501 7.82 21.71 11.99
N VAL A 502 8.25 21.08 13.08
CA VAL A 502 8.09 19.64 13.30
C VAL A 502 7.60 19.38 14.72
N VAL A 503 6.67 18.46 14.85
CA VAL A 503 6.22 17.88 16.12
C VAL A 503 6.67 16.43 16.12
N MET A 504 7.33 15.97 17.17
CA MET A 504 7.75 14.58 17.33
C MET A 504 6.82 13.85 18.31
N SER A 505 6.37 12.65 17.97
CA SER A 505 5.64 11.73 18.84
C SER A 505 6.55 10.56 19.23
N ALA A 506 6.51 10.15 20.50
CA ALA A 506 7.19 8.95 20.96
C ALA A 506 6.36 7.69 20.63
N ASP A 507 5.04 7.84 20.59
CA ASP A 507 4.13 6.74 20.34
C ASP A 507 4.14 6.32 18.87
N GLU A 508 4.30 5.04 18.62
CA GLU A 508 4.09 4.46 17.31
C GLU A 508 2.60 4.58 16.94
N TRP A 509 2.33 5.02 15.71
CA TRP A 509 0.94 5.14 15.26
C TRP A 509 0.40 3.77 14.90
N THR A 510 -0.62 3.36 15.61
CA THR A 510 -1.34 2.11 15.42
C THR A 510 -2.83 2.40 15.23
N PRO A 511 -3.61 1.52 14.61
CA PRO A 511 -5.06 1.70 14.48
C PRO A 511 -5.78 1.92 15.82
N ALA A 512 -5.21 1.42 16.92
CA ALA A 512 -5.78 1.52 18.25
C ALA A 512 -5.59 2.91 18.89
N ASN A 513 -4.52 3.65 18.54
CA ASN A 513 -4.19 4.95 19.16
C ASN A 513 -4.28 6.13 18.18
N VAL A 514 -4.53 5.90 16.89
CA VAL A 514 -4.64 6.94 15.86
C VAL A 514 -6.05 7.00 15.29
N SER A 515 -6.99 7.47 16.11
CA SER A 515 -8.36 7.76 15.66
C SER A 515 -8.49 8.98 14.73
N PHE A 516 -7.40 9.67 14.39
CA PHE A 516 -7.42 10.97 13.73
C PHE A 516 -6.80 11.04 12.32
N PHE A 517 -6.21 9.97 11.80
CA PHE A 517 -5.55 10.02 10.48
C PHE A 517 -6.07 8.95 9.52
N PRO A 518 -7.23 9.17 8.86
CA PRO A 518 -7.84 8.16 8.00
C PRO A 518 -7.19 7.99 6.62
N SER A 519 -6.10 8.67 6.28
CA SER A 519 -5.68 8.76 4.87
C SER A 519 -4.25 8.33 4.54
N THR A 520 -3.48 7.74 5.46
CA THR A 520 -2.05 7.44 5.19
C THR A 520 -1.61 6.01 5.47
N MET A 521 -2.55 5.05 5.54
CA MET A 521 -2.20 3.62 5.53
C MET A 521 -2.78 2.92 4.32
#